data_38a44ee31f743658e4bcd5499c2a4c8a
#
_entry.id   38a44ee31f743658e4bcd5499c2a4c8a
#
_cell.length_a   1.000
_cell.length_b   1.000
_cell.length_c   1.000
_cell.angle_alpha   90.00
_cell.angle_beta   90.00
_cell.angle_gamma   90.00
#
_symmetry.space_group_name_H-M   'P 1'
#
loop_
_entity.id
_entity.type
_entity.pdbx_description
1 polymer ?
#
loop_
_entity_poly.entity_id
_entity_poly.type
_entity_poly.pdbx_seq_one_letter_code
_entity_poly.pdbx_strand_id
1 'polypeptide(L)'
;MECVNFEKNKQKIALLTDSCADLSAQQREGKPIFVLPLCIRCGQEEYADGETIFARDVYRHLEEGELPKTSLPDGGRLKDILDDIAAQGYEKVLAIHLSAGLSGTYNMVRIQGESRDDLEVAVFDSVSGSLGMGAVVLQAWEDIQGGMSWEELTQKRVPQLIANTFPYFSVDTLEYLLKGGRIGKVTALTGTMLNIKPIVGFAPDGQLASVAKVRGRKAVQGKLVDQLRAKLGSHTRYNLAVANGGAPEEMEQLAQKVKEAFPNYEHFWTGELDATLSVYIGSGMLGACIQFLDE
;
A
#
# COMPACT_ATOMS: atom_id res chain seq x y z
N MET A 1 -21.43 -16.61 1.79
CA MET A 1 -20.64 -15.53 2.43
C MET A 1 -21.14 -15.42 3.86
N GLU A 2 -20.36 -15.85 4.85
CA GLU A 2 -20.72 -15.64 6.25
C GLU A 2 -20.62 -14.15 6.54
N CYS A 3 -21.73 -13.55 6.98
CA CYS A 3 -21.73 -12.17 7.48
C CYS A 3 -20.84 -12.13 8.72
N VAL A 4 -19.62 -11.67 8.58
CA VAL A 4 -18.76 -11.37 9.72
C VAL A 4 -19.41 -10.19 10.44
N ASN A 5 -19.96 -10.45 11.62
CA ASN A 5 -20.61 -9.44 12.44
C ASN A 5 -19.50 -8.59 13.09
N PHE A 6 -19.03 -7.56 12.38
CA PHE A 6 -18.09 -6.60 12.94
C PHE A 6 -18.78 -5.82 14.07
N GLU A 7 -18.14 -5.70 15.23
CA GLU A 7 -18.60 -4.75 16.23
C GLU A 7 -18.55 -3.34 15.60
N LYS A 8 -19.73 -2.77 15.33
CA LYS A 8 -19.83 -1.44 14.74
C LYS A 8 -19.22 -0.43 15.69
N ASN A 9 -18.22 0.31 15.22
CA ASN A 9 -17.76 1.46 15.97
C ASN A 9 -18.91 2.46 16.15
N LYS A 10 -18.89 3.23 17.25
CA LYS A 10 -19.99 4.14 17.63
C LYS A 10 -20.33 5.18 16.56
N GLN A 11 -19.41 5.46 15.65
CA GLN A 11 -19.55 6.44 14.58
C GLN A 11 -20.02 5.84 13.26
N LYS A 12 -20.18 4.49 13.19
CA LYS A 12 -20.60 3.76 12.00
C LYS A 12 -19.71 4.02 10.77
N ILE A 13 -18.39 4.09 11.00
CA ILE A 13 -17.38 4.31 9.95
C ILE A 13 -16.90 2.95 9.45
N ALA A 14 -16.93 2.73 8.14
CA ALA A 14 -16.22 1.67 7.45
C ALA A 14 -14.94 2.21 6.80
N LEU A 15 -13.93 1.36 6.65
CA LEU A 15 -12.73 1.65 5.89
C LEU A 15 -12.83 0.97 4.52
N LEU A 16 -12.50 1.69 3.47
CA LEU A 16 -12.37 1.16 2.12
C LEU A 16 -10.93 1.40 1.64
N THR A 17 -10.31 0.37 1.11
CA THR A 17 -9.00 0.46 0.46
C THR A 17 -9.00 -0.37 -0.80
N ASP A 18 -7.89 -0.43 -1.52
CA ASP A 18 -7.73 -1.35 -2.65
C ASP A 18 -6.70 -2.45 -2.34
N SER A 19 -6.60 -3.43 -3.23
CA SER A 19 -5.72 -4.58 -3.04
C SER A 19 -4.26 -4.19 -2.81
N CYS A 20 -3.81 -3.05 -3.37
CA CYS A 20 -2.44 -2.56 -3.22
C CYS A 20 -2.10 -2.02 -1.81
N ALA A 21 -2.98 -2.19 -0.81
CA ALA A 21 -2.66 -1.93 0.59
C ALA A 21 -1.85 -3.06 1.25
N ASP A 22 -1.76 -4.23 0.60
CA ASP A 22 -1.05 -5.42 1.07
C ASP A 22 -1.46 -5.88 2.49
N LEU A 23 -2.73 -5.63 2.85
CA LEU A 23 -3.26 -6.02 4.15
C LEU A 23 -3.67 -7.49 4.16
N SER A 24 -2.97 -8.29 4.94
CA SER A 24 -3.30 -9.69 5.14
C SER A 24 -4.69 -9.89 5.77
N ALA A 25 -5.27 -11.08 5.61
CA ALA A 25 -6.53 -11.43 6.25
C ALA A 25 -6.47 -11.23 7.79
N GLN A 26 -5.34 -11.59 8.42
CA GLN A 26 -5.13 -11.42 9.85
C GLN A 26 -5.13 -9.94 10.27
N GLN A 27 -4.52 -9.05 9.49
CA GLN A 27 -4.51 -7.61 9.77
C GLN A 27 -5.90 -6.98 9.64
N ARG A 28 -6.77 -7.55 8.80
CA ARG A 28 -8.16 -7.10 8.59
C ARG A 28 -9.18 -7.77 9.50
N GLU A 29 -8.80 -8.85 10.17
CA GLU A 29 -9.70 -9.63 11.02
C GLU A 29 -10.33 -8.74 12.12
N GLY A 30 -11.66 -8.83 12.26
CA GLY A 30 -12.42 -8.03 13.22
C GLY A 30 -12.53 -6.55 12.92
N LYS A 31 -12.05 -6.08 11.77
CA LYS A 31 -12.09 -4.68 11.35
C LYS A 31 -12.99 -4.50 10.12
N PRO A 32 -13.81 -3.46 10.03
CA PRO A 32 -14.63 -3.17 8.85
C PRO A 32 -13.78 -2.57 7.72
N ILE A 33 -12.76 -3.30 7.30
CA ILE A 33 -11.88 -2.94 6.19
C ILE A 33 -12.32 -3.71 4.94
N PHE A 34 -12.92 -2.99 4.00
CA PHE A 34 -13.33 -3.49 2.70
C PHE A 34 -12.21 -3.25 1.70
N VAL A 35 -11.95 -4.25 0.86
CA VAL A 35 -10.87 -4.18 -0.14
C VAL A 35 -11.45 -4.26 -1.54
N LEU A 36 -11.16 -3.27 -2.35
CA LEU A 36 -11.50 -3.21 -3.77
C LEU A 36 -10.37 -3.87 -4.57
N PRO A 37 -10.58 -5.03 -5.19
CA PRO A 37 -9.54 -5.67 -5.98
C PRO A 37 -9.26 -4.90 -7.27
N LEU A 38 -7.99 -4.70 -7.61
CA LEU A 38 -7.60 -4.22 -8.93
C LEU A 38 -7.69 -5.36 -9.94
N CYS A 39 -7.83 -5.02 -11.23
CA CYS A 39 -7.91 -5.99 -12.30
C CYS A 39 -6.54 -6.23 -12.93
N ILE A 40 -6.24 -7.51 -13.19
CA ILE A 40 -5.02 -7.96 -13.87
C ILE A 40 -5.42 -8.80 -15.07
N ARG A 41 -4.79 -8.53 -16.21
CA ARG A 41 -5.01 -9.29 -17.43
C ARG A 41 -3.73 -10.02 -17.84
N CYS A 42 -3.84 -11.35 -17.97
CA CYS A 42 -2.83 -12.23 -18.52
C CYS A 42 -3.34 -12.77 -19.88
N GLY A 43 -2.72 -12.39 -20.97
CA GLY A 43 -3.21 -12.74 -22.30
C GLY A 43 -4.63 -12.20 -22.56
N GLN A 44 -5.60 -13.11 -22.67
CA GLN A 44 -7.02 -12.81 -22.89
C GLN A 44 -7.87 -12.92 -21.61
N GLU A 45 -7.30 -13.39 -20.53
CA GLU A 45 -8.01 -13.64 -19.28
C GLU A 45 -7.86 -12.47 -18.31
N GLU A 46 -8.94 -12.15 -17.60
CA GLU A 46 -8.97 -11.11 -16.57
C GLU A 46 -9.16 -11.73 -15.20
N TYR A 47 -8.44 -11.18 -14.23
CA TYR A 47 -8.37 -11.65 -12.85
C TYR A 47 -8.55 -10.50 -11.87
N ALA A 48 -9.09 -10.83 -10.70
CA ALA A 48 -9.20 -9.93 -9.56
C ALA A 48 -8.02 -10.18 -8.60
N ASP A 49 -7.27 -9.15 -8.30
CA ASP A 49 -6.10 -9.19 -7.41
C ASP A 49 -6.47 -9.64 -6.00
N GLY A 50 -5.75 -10.64 -5.50
CA GLY A 50 -5.97 -11.21 -4.17
C GLY A 50 -7.20 -12.11 -4.05
N GLU A 51 -8.00 -12.26 -5.14
CA GLU A 51 -9.17 -13.15 -5.20
C GLU A 51 -8.93 -14.32 -6.17
N THR A 52 -8.55 -14.03 -7.42
CA THR A 52 -8.40 -15.03 -8.48
C THR A 52 -6.98 -15.09 -9.06
N ILE A 53 -6.12 -14.15 -8.69
CA ILE A 53 -4.69 -14.16 -9.00
C ILE A 53 -3.91 -13.62 -7.80
N PHE A 54 -2.70 -14.14 -7.58
CA PHE A 54 -1.81 -13.78 -6.48
C PHE A 54 -0.42 -13.45 -7.01
N ALA A 55 0.42 -12.80 -6.21
CA ALA A 55 1.77 -12.39 -6.60
C ALA A 55 2.60 -13.54 -7.22
N ARG A 56 2.52 -14.75 -6.63
CA ARG A 56 3.22 -15.95 -7.14
C ARG A 56 2.84 -16.31 -8.59
N ASP A 57 1.58 -16.07 -8.96
CA ASP A 57 1.11 -16.35 -10.32
C ASP A 57 1.66 -15.33 -11.30
N VAL A 58 1.72 -14.05 -10.88
CA VAL A 58 2.36 -12.99 -11.65
C VAL A 58 3.85 -13.28 -11.86
N TYR A 59 4.58 -13.71 -10.82
CA TYR A 59 6.01 -14.03 -10.95
C TYR A 59 6.22 -15.15 -11.97
N ARG A 60 5.37 -16.20 -11.98
CA ARG A 60 5.42 -17.26 -12.98
C ARG A 60 5.23 -16.73 -14.41
N HIS A 61 4.22 -15.89 -14.67
CA HIS A 61 4.03 -15.25 -15.99
C HIS A 61 5.26 -14.44 -16.43
N LEU A 62 5.85 -13.68 -15.50
CA LEU A 62 7.05 -12.89 -15.79
C LEU A 62 8.26 -13.78 -16.13
N GLU A 63 8.45 -14.92 -15.44
CA GLU A 63 9.50 -15.91 -15.71
C GLU A 63 9.30 -16.59 -17.07
N GLU A 64 8.06 -16.81 -17.48
CA GLU A 64 7.69 -17.34 -18.80
C GLU A 64 7.81 -16.28 -19.92
N GLY A 65 8.14 -15.03 -19.58
CA GLY A 65 8.32 -13.92 -20.51
C GLY A 65 7.01 -13.22 -20.90
N GLU A 66 5.90 -13.56 -20.26
CA GLU A 66 4.63 -12.87 -20.39
C GLU A 66 4.58 -11.69 -19.42
N LEU A 67 4.22 -10.51 -19.92
CA LEU A 67 4.04 -9.32 -19.08
C LEU A 67 2.55 -9.09 -18.87
N PRO A 68 1.99 -9.41 -17.68
CA PRO A 68 0.62 -9.07 -17.34
C PRO A 68 0.37 -7.56 -17.41
N LYS A 69 -0.89 -7.16 -17.57
CA LYS A 69 -1.30 -5.74 -17.57
C LYS A 69 -2.33 -5.52 -16.48
N THR A 70 -2.29 -4.35 -15.88
CA THR A 70 -3.31 -3.96 -14.90
C THR A 70 -4.27 -2.96 -15.49
N SER A 71 -5.48 -2.93 -14.96
CA SER A 71 -6.49 -1.91 -15.24
C SER A 71 -7.08 -1.38 -13.95
N LEU A 72 -7.92 -0.35 -14.06
CA LEU A 72 -8.73 0.12 -12.93
C LEU A 72 -9.59 -1.02 -12.38
N PRO A 73 -9.96 -0.96 -11.09
CA PRO A 73 -10.97 -1.82 -10.54
C PRO A 73 -12.27 -1.78 -11.36
N ASP A 74 -13.06 -2.84 -11.27
CA ASP A 74 -14.39 -2.86 -11.89
C ASP A 74 -15.34 -1.91 -11.16
N GLY A 75 -15.99 -1.02 -11.91
CA GLY A 75 -16.89 -0.01 -11.33
C GLY A 75 -18.16 -0.59 -10.74
N GLY A 76 -18.65 -1.74 -11.26
CA GLY A 76 -19.76 -2.48 -10.68
C GLY A 76 -19.37 -3.10 -9.34
N ARG A 77 -18.15 -3.66 -9.25
CA ARG A 77 -17.61 -4.19 -8.01
C ARG A 77 -17.48 -3.12 -6.91
N LEU A 78 -17.02 -1.91 -7.25
CA LEU A 78 -17.00 -0.81 -6.29
C LEU A 78 -18.40 -0.45 -5.81
N LYS A 79 -19.38 -0.39 -6.73
CA LYS A 79 -20.77 -0.15 -6.36
C LYS A 79 -21.28 -1.21 -5.39
N ASP A 80 -21.06 -2.48 -5.68
CA ASP A 80 -21.49 -3.60 -4.83
C ASP A 80 -20.87 -3.53 -3.43
N ILE A 81 -19.59 -3.16 -3.32
CA ILE A 81 -18.91 -2.96 -2.03
C ILE A 81 -19.55 -1.80 -1.24
N LEU A 82 -19.84 -0.67 -1.88
CA LEU A 82 -20.48 0.46 -1.23
C LEU A 82 -21.93 0.12 -0.79
N ASP A 83 -22.66 -0.65 -1.60
CA ASP A 83 -24.00 -1.15 -1.25
C ASP A 83 -23.94 -2.11 -0.05
N ASP A 84 -22.96 -3.00 0.00
CA ASP A 84 -22.73 -3.91 1.13
C ASP A 84 -22.39 -3.14 2.41
N ILE A 85 -21.55 -2.10 2.32
CA ILE A 85 -21.22 -1.22 3.45
C ILE A 85 -22.48 -0.56 4.01
N ALA A 86 -23.33 0.03 3.14
CA ALA A 86 -24.58 0.65 3.54
C ALA A 86 -25.56 -0.37 4.13
N ALA A 87 -25.70 -1.55 3.51
CA ALA A 87 -26.58 -2.63 3.98
C ALA A 87 -26.17 -3.17 5.36
N GLN A 88 -24.86 -3.15 5.68
CA GLN A 88 -24.36 -3.47 7.01
C GLN A 88 -24.61 -2.35 8.04
N GLY A 89 -25.18 -1.21 7.62
CA GLY A 89 -25.58 -0.09 8.47
C GLY A 89 -24.44 0.83 8.88
N TYR A 90 -23.37 0.88 8.08
CA TYR A 90 -22.39 1.98 8.15
C TYR A 90 -22.99 3.21 7.47
N GLU A 91 -22.61 4.37 7.94
CA GLU A 91 -23.09 5.67 7.44
C GLU A 91 -21.96 6.48 6.82
N LYS A 92 -20.70 6.11 7.14
CA LYS A 92 -19.49 6.81 6.70
C LYS A 92 -18.47 5.85 6.17
N VAL A 93 -17.78 6.25 5.10
CA VAL A 93 -16.71 5.47 4.47
C VAL A 93 -15.44 6.31 4.40
N LEU A 94 -14.43 5.87 5.13
CA LEU A 94 -13.08 6.40 4.99
C LEU A 94 -12.34 5.58 3.95
N ALA A 95 -12.14 6.13 2.76
CA ALA A 95 -11.52 5.44 1.63
C ALA A 95 -10.09 5.93 1.42
N ILE A 96 -9.10 5.03 1.45
CA ILE A 96 -7.67 5.33 1.29
C ILE A 96 -7.12 4.42 0.20
N HIS A 97 -6.61 5.00 -0.88
CA HIS A 97 -6.26 4.29 -2.10
C HIS A 97 -4.83 4.49 -2.55
N LEU A 98 -4.36 3.55 -3.41
CA LEU A 98 -3.09 3.61 -4.10
C LEU A 98 -2.86 4.99 -4.71
N SER A 99 -1.61 5.44 -4.64
CA SER A 99 -1.17 6.73 -5.18
C SER A 99 -1.77 7.07 -6.54
N ALA A 100 -2.37 8.25 -6.66
CA ALA A 100 -2.89 8.79 -7.91
C ALA A 100 -1.79 8.99 -8.97
N GLY A 101 -0.53 9.07 -8.55
CA GLY A 101 0.64 9.09 -9.44
C GLY A 101 0.91 7.75 -10.14
N LEU A 102 0.29 6.64 -9.66
CA LEU A 102 0.45 5.30 -10.21
C LEU A 102 -0.82 4.73 -10.83
N SER A 103 -1.99 5.11 -10.32
CA SER A 103 -3.29 4.55 -10.73
C SER A 103 -4.41 5.58 -10.68
N GLY A 104 -5.42 5.41 -11.53
CA GLY A 104 -6.65 6.20 -11.49
C GLY A 104 -7.67 5.74 -10.43
N THR A 105 -7.36 4.74 -9.59
CA THR A 105 -8.27 4.14 -8.61
C THR A 105 -8.84 5.19 -7.65
N TYR A 106 -7.98 6.02 -7.06
CA TYR A 106 -8.40 7.13 -6.20
C TYR A 106 -9.49 7.99 -6.85
N ASN A 107 -9.27 8.45 -8.09
CA ASN A 107 -10.23 9.29 -8.80
C ASN A 107 -11.55 8.56 -9.10
N MET A 108 -11.48 7.28 -9.45
CA MET A 108 -12.68 6.48 -9.69
C MET A 108 -13.53 6.35 -8.44
N VAL A 109 -12.92 6.01 -7.30
CA VAL A 109 -13.61 5.88 -6.03
C VAL A 109 -14.18 7.23 -5.57
N ARG A 110 -13.44 8.33 -5.75
CA ARG A 110 -13.91 9.67 -5.42
C ARG A 110 -15.19 10.03 -6.19
N ILE A 111 -15.20 9.82 -7.51
CA ILE A 111 -16.37 10.15 -8.36
C ILE A 111 -17.59 9.29 -7.96
N GLN A 112 -17.42 7.98 -7.73
CA GLN A 112 -18.52 7.13 -7.31
C GLN A 112 -18.98 7.43 -5.88
N GLY A 113 -18.06 7.73 -4.97
CA GLY A 113 -18.36 8.12 -3.59
C GLY A 113 -19.16 9.42 -3.52
N GLU A 114 -18.77 10.43 -4.31
CA GLU A 114 -19.48 11.71 -4.40
C GLU A 114 -20.93 11.57 -4.93
N SER A 115 -21.23 10.49 -5.64
CA SER A 115 -22.58 10.23 -6.17
C SER A 115 -23.51 9.49 -5.19
N ARG A 116 -23.04 9.17 -3.98
CA ARG A 116 -23.82 8.47 -2.95
C ARG A 116 -24.54 9.47 -2.04
N ASP A 117 -25.85 9.33 -1.96
CA ASP A 117 -26.68 10.13 -1.04
C ASP A 117 -26.90 9.44 0.31
N ASP A 118 -26.60 8.14 0.40
CA ASP A 118 -26.83 7.27 1.55
C ASP A 118 -25.58 7.02 2.41
N LEU A 119 -24.39 7.40 1.90
CA LEU A 119 -23.10 7.28 2.57
C LEU A 119 -22.31 8.59 2.51
N GLU A 120 -21.74 9.02 3.62
CA GLU A 120 -20.75 10.08 3.65
C GLU A 120 -19.37 9.48 3.33
N VAL A 121 -18.85 9.70 2.12
CA VAL A 121 -17.60 9.10 1.64
C VAL A 121 -16.47 10.12 1.60
N ALA A 122 -15.44 9.93 2.42
CA ALA A 122 -14.20 10.71 2.36
C ALA A 122 -13.10 9.88 1.70
N VAL A 123 -12.55 10.36 0.59
CA VAL A 123 -11.58 9.61 -0.23
C VAL A 123 -10.22 10.31 -0.23
N PHE A 124 -9.17 9.54 0.03
CA PHE A 124 -7.79 10.03 0.14
C PHE A 124 -6.86 9.32 -0.83
N ASP A 125 -6.04 10.10 -1.51
CA ASP A 125 -4.82 9.62 -2.19
C ASP A 125 -3.75 9.37 -1.12
N SER A 126 -3.32 8.13 -0.96
CA SER A 126 -2.29 7.80 0.03
C SER A 126 -0.91 8.34 -0.33
N VAL A 127 -0.70 8.78 -1.56
CA VAL A 127 0.63 9.11 -2.13
C VAL A 127 1.63 7.98 -1.90
N SER A 128 1.14 6.77 -1.82
CA SER A 128 1.88 5.57 -1.41
C SER A 128 1.28 4.32 -2.07
N GLY A 129 1.84 3.17 -1.73
CA GLY A 129 1.33 1.83 -2.04
C GLY A 129 1.92 0.82 -1.07
N SER A 130 1.50 -0.44 -1.20
CA SER A 130 1.89 -1.53 -0.31
C SER A 130 1.61 -1.19 1.16
N LEU A 131 2.37 -1.73 2.08
CA LEU A 131 2.23 -1.43 3.51
C LEU A 131 2.47 0.04 3.88
N GLY A 132 3.00 0.90 2.99
CA GLY A 132 2.99 2.34 3.21
C GLY A 132 1.55 2.89 3.25
N MET A 133 0.70 2.48 2.31
CA MET A 133 -0.74 2.77 2.34
C MET A 133 -1.44 1.96 3.43
N GLY A 134 -1.12 0.66 3.57
CA GLY A 134 -1.69 -0.22 4.58
C GLY A 134 -1.51 0.31 6.01
N ALA A 135 -0.35 0.91 6.33
CA ALA A 135 -0.09 1.53 7.63
C ALA A 135 -1.03 2.71 7.92
N VAL A 136 -1.37 3.51 6.89
CA VAL A 136 -2.34 4.62 7.04
C VAL A 136 -3.74 4.06 7.34
N VAL A 137 -4.15 2.99 6.63
CA VAL A 137 -5.44 2.33 6.86
C VAL A 137 -5.54 1.74 8.27
N LEU A 138 -4.50 1.02 8.71
CA LEU A 138 -4.48 0.39 10.02
C LEU A 138 -4.46 1.42 11.15
N GLN A 139 -3.65 2.48 11.03
CA GLN A 139 -3.62 3.54 12.03
C GLN A 139 -4.93 4.33 12.08
N ALA A 140 -5.55 4.61 10.95
CA ALA A 140 -6.87 5.24 10.91
C ALA A 140 -7.92 4.41 11.66
N TRP A 141 -7.85 3.07 11.56
CA TRP A 141 -8.71 2.19 12.36
C TRP A 141 -8.45 2.34 13.87
N GLU A 142 -7.19 2.36 14.32
CA GLU A 142 -6.86 2.56 15.72
C GLU A 142 -7.39 3.92 16.23
N ASP A 143 -7.24 4.97 15.42
CA ASP A 143 -7.74 6.32 15.76
C ASP A 143 -9.28 6.35 15.85
N ILE A 144 -10.00 5.61 14.98
CA ILE A 144 -11.46 5.42 15.06
C ILE A 144 -11.85 4.69 16.34
N GLN A 145 -11.14 3.61 16.69
CA GLN A 145 -11.37 2.86 17.93
C GLN A 145 -11.07 3.71 19.18
N GLY A 146 -10.08 4.59 19.09
CA GLY A 146 -9.76 5.60 20.11
C GLY A 146 -10.83 6.67 20.29
N GLY A 147 -11.86 6.69 19.44
CA GLY A 147 -12.99 7.62 19.54
C GLY A 147 -12.76 8.97 18.83
N MET A 148 -11.75 9.06 17.95
CA MET A 148 -11.50 10.26 17.15
C MET A 148 -12.73 10.60 16.31
N SER A 149 -13.14 11.88 16.28
CA SER A 149 -14.31 12.29 15.51
C SER A 149 -14.08 12.17 14.01
N TRP A 150 -15.17 11.99 13.24
CA TRP A 150 -15.10 11.94 11.78
C TRP A 150 -14.45 13.18 11.18
N GLU A 151 -14.80 14.34 11.70
CA GLU A 151 -14.25 15.62 11.24
C GLU A 151 -12.74 15.71 11.51
N GLU A 152 -12.30 15.37 12.71
CA GLU A 152 -10.87 15.37 13.05
C GLU A 152 -10.09 14.33 12.23
N LEU A 153 -10.67 13.14 12.07
CA LEU A 153 -10.08 12.05 11.28
C LEU A 153 -9.85 12.49 9.83
N THR A 154 -10.88 13.07 9.19
CA THR A 154 -10.84 13.40 7.75
C THR A 154 -10.13 14.71 7.45
N GLN A 155 -10.26 15.74 8.31
CA GLN A 155 -9.69 17.06 8.04
C GLN A 155 -8.24 17.22 8.51
N LYS A 156 -7.82 16.42 9.52
CA LYS A 156 -6.47 16.56 10.11
C LYS A 156 -5.69 15.26 10.11
N ARG A 157 -6.24 14.22 10.74
CA ARG A 157 -5.48 13.04 11.07
C ARG A 157 -5.03 12.22 9.85
N VAL A 158 -5.93 11.88 8.95
CA VAL A 158 -5.57 11.12 7.74
C VAL A 158 -4.61 11.91 6.84
N PRO A 159 -4.82 13.20 6.54
CA PRO A 159 -3.81 14.01 5.86
C PRO A 159 -2.44 14.03 6.56
N GLN A 160 -2.41 14.13 7.89
CA GLN A 160 -1.17 14.06 8.66
C GLN A 160 -0.49 12.70 8.54
N LEU A 161 -1.23 11.58 8.69
CA LEU A 161 -0.69 10.23 8.55
C LEU A 161 -0.08 10.02 7.16
N ILE A 162 -0.78 10.47 6.11
CA ILE A 162 -0.27 10.37 4.73
C ILE A 162 1.03 11.16 4.58
N ALA A 163 1.09 12.40 5.06
CA ALA A 163 2.27 13.25 4.97
C ALA A 163 3.47 12.71 5.79
N ASN A 164 3.17 11.96 6.86
CA ASN A 164 4.16 11.44 7.80
C ASN A 164 4.46 9.94 7.62
N THR A 165 4.07 9.35 6.48
CA THR A 165 4.37 7.95 6.14
C THR A 165 5.44 7.90 5.04
N PHE A 166 6.57 7.23 5.33
CA PHE A 166 7.75 7.20 4.47
C PHE A 166 8.13 5.77 4.10
N PRO A 167 7.54 5.21 3.04
CA PRO A 167 7.93 3.89 2.51
C PRO A 167 9.16 4.03 1.59
N TYR A 168 10.08 3.10 1.74
CA TYR A 168 11.24 2.93 0.87
C TYR A 168 11.36 1.47 0.47
N PHE A 169 11.71 1.22 -0.79
CA PHE A 169 11.89 -0.14 -1.27
C PHE A 169 13.01 -0.22 -2.31
N SER A 170 13.48 -1.43 -2.56
CA SER A 170 14.43 -1.73 -3.61
C SER A 170 13.91 -2.88 -4.47
N VAL A 171 14.18 -2.84 -5.75
CA VAL A 171 13.77 -3.84 -6.74
C VAL A 171 14.99 -4.51 -7.34
N ASP A 172 14.83 -5.72 -7.82
CA ASP A 172 15.92 -6.44 -8.49
C ASP A 172 16.19 -5.89 -9.89
N THR A 173 15.16 -5.48 -10.59
CA THR A 173 15.24 -4.87 -11.92
C THR A 173 14.26 -3.70 -12.04
N LEU A 174 14.61 -2.71 -12.85
CA LEU A 174 13.71 -1.62 -13.24
C LEU A 174 12.92 -1.94 -14.53
N GLU A 175 13.13 -3.11 -15.09
CA GLU A 175 12.57 -3.50 -16.39
C GLU A 175 11.05 -3.46 -16.40
N TYR A 176 10.40 -4.04 -15.38
CA TYR A 176 8.95 -4.12 -15.32
C TYR A 176 8.32 -2.76 -15.06
N LEU A 177 8.92 -1.94 -14.20
CA LEU A 177 8.50 -0.54 -14.00
C LEU A 177 8.59 0.27 -15.29
N LEU A 178 9.66 0.06 -16.10
CA LEU A 178 9.84 0.74 -17.37
C LEU A 178 8.82 0.27 -18.41
N LYS A 179 8.68 -1.05 -18.59
CA LYS A 179 7.73 -1.64 -19.55
C LYS A 179 6.28 -1.32 -19.20
N GLY A 180 5.95 -1.27 -17.91
CA GLY A 180 4.62 -0.93 -17.41
C GLY A 180 4.32 0.57 -17.35
N GLY A 181 5.32 1.44 -17.59
CA GLY A 181 5.15 2.89 -17.59
C GLY A 181 4.98 3.50 -16.18
N ARG A 182 5.26 2.79 -15.10
CA ARG A 182 5.21 3.26 -13.70
C ARG A 182 6.57 3.59 -13.12
N ILE A 183 7.59 3.66 -13.95
CA ILE A 183 8.96 3.98 -13.52
C ILE A 183 9.12 5.41 -12.95
N GLY A 184 8.23 6.33 -13.28
CA GLY A 184 8.22 7.70 -12.75
C GLY A 184 9.58 8.41 -12.94
N LYS A 185 10.05 9.06 -11.87
CA LYS A 185 11.32 9.81 -11.84
C LYS A 185 12.55 8.91 -11.62
N VAL A 186 12.37 7.59 -11.55
CA VAL A 186 13.47 6.60 -11.46
C VAL A 186 14.16 6.38 -12.81
N THR A 187 13.58 6.87 -13.93
CA THR A 187 14.10 6.76 -15.29
C THR A 187 15.59 7.15 -15.44
N ALA A 188 16.06 8.10 -14.64
CA ALA A 188 17.47 8.53 -14.67
C ALA A 188 18.48 7.42 -14.30
N LEU A 189 17.98 6.25 -13.85
CA LEU A 189 18.81 5.09 -13.49
C LEU A 189 18.80 3.98 -14.53
N THR A 190 17.96 4.09 -15.56
CA THR A 190 17.92 3.12 -16.64
C THR A 190 19.21 3.21 -17.45
N GLY A 191 19.89 2.07 -17.61
CA GLY A 191 21.17 1.99 -18.33
C GLY A 191 22.43 2.22 -17.49
N THR A 192 22.32 2.41 -16.19
CA THR A 192 23.49 2.60 -15.32
C THR A 192 23.98 1.30 -14.68
N MET A 193 25.27 1.12 -14.75
CA MET A 193 26.18 0.16 -14.08
C MET A 193 25.58 -1.16 -13.56
N LEU A 194 26.25 -2.23 -13.98
CA LEU A 194 26.08 -3.59 -13.45
C LEU A 194 26.04 -3.61 -11.92
N ASN A 195 25.00 -4.24 -11.35
CA ASN A 195 24.85 -4.48 -9.91
C ASN A 195 24.52 -3.25 -9.04
N ILE A 196 23.95 -2.16 -9.62
CA ILE A 196 23.40 -1.04 -8.84
C ILE A 196 21.94 -1.35 -8.52
N LYS A 197 21.60 -1.29 -7.22
CA LYS A 197 20.22 -1.41 -6.72
C LYS A 197 19.72 -0.03 -6.28
N PRO A 198 18.63 0.48 -6.88
CA PRO A 198 18.01 1.73 -6.43
C PRO A 198 17.30 1.53 -5.09
N ILE A 199 17.28 2.55 -4.27
CA ILE A 199 16.29 2.73 -3.22
C ILE A 199 15.28 3.74 -3.72
N VAL A 200 14.03 3.32 -3.78
CA VAL A 200 12.90 4.04 -4.35
C VAL A 200 11.97 4.48 -3.23
N GLY A 201 11.41 5.63 -3.35
CA GLY A 201 10.34 6.18 -2.52
C GLY A 201 9.32 6.89 -3.39
N PHE A 202 8.39 7.59 -2.78
CA PHE A 202 7.38 8.39 -3.47
C PHE A 202 7.77 9.87 -3.47
N ALA A 203 7.60 10.54 -4.60
CA ALA A 203 7.67 11.98 -4.71
C ALA A 203 6.34 12.62 -4.26
N PRO A 204 6.31 13.95 -3.99
CA PRO A 204 5.07 14.63 -3.57
C PRO A 204 3.89 14.53 -4.55
N ASP A 205 4.16 14.25 -5.82
CA ASP A 205 3.15 14.01 -6.85
C ASP A 205 2.71 12.53 -6.96
N GLY A 206 3.12 11.71 -6.01
CA GLY A 206 2.78 10.29 -5.94
C GLY A 206 3.51 9.39 -6.93
N GLN A 207 4.41 9.91 -7.77
CA GLN A 207 5.25 9.11 -8.65
C GLN A 207 6.45 8.51 -7.91
N LEU A 208 6.95 7.39 -8.42
CA LEU A 208 8.17 6.78 -7.90
C LEU A 208 9.40 7.65 -8.19
N ALA A 209 10.27 7.79 -7.19
CA ALA A 209 11.52 8.53 -7.30
C ALA A 209 12.67 7.77 -6.62
N SER A 210 13.88 7.87 -7.20
CA SER A 210 15.08 7.33 -6.58
C SER A 210 15.55 8.25 -5.46
N VAL A 211 15.65 7.71 -4.24
CA VAL A 211 16.14 8.46 -3.07
C VAL A 211 17.60 8.11 -2.73
N ALA A 212 18.07 6.92 -3.13
CA ALA A 212 19.45 6.48 -2.96
C ALA A 212 19.80 5.37 -3.94
N LYS A 213 21.09 4.97 -3.95
CA LYS A 213 21.61 3.85 -4.72
C LYS A 213 22.58 3.06 -3.86
N VAL A 214 22.61 1.74 -4.00
CA VAL A 214 23.59 0.87 -3.38
C VAL A 214 24.20 -0.08 -4.40
N ARG A 215 25.36 -0.58 -4.11
CA ARG A 215 26.02 -1.59 -4.95
C ARG A 215 25.84 -2.98 -4.33
N GLY A 216 25.13 -3.84 -5.07
CA GLY A 216 24.87 -5.22 -4.68
C GLY A 216 23.68 -5.38 -3.72
N ARG A 217 23.05 -6.54 -3.81
CA ARG A 217 21.85 -6.92 -3.03
C ARG A 217 22.07 -6.84 -1.52
N LYS A 218 23.24 -7.29 -1.03
CA LYS A 218 23.55 -7.31 0.41
C LYS A 218 23.51 -5.94 1.09
N ALA A 219 23.74 -4.85 0.34
CA ALA A 219 23.73 -3.50 0.88
C ALA A 219 22.33 -2.89 1.00
N VAL A 220 21.31 -3.52 0.37
CA VAL A 220 19.94 -2.98 0.31
C VAL A 220 19.33 -2.83 1.71
N GLN A 221 19.37 -3.88 2.53
CA GLN A 221 18.75 -3.89 3.85
C GLN A 221 19.31 -2.77 4.75
N GLY A 222 20.66 -2.64 4.82
CA GLY A 222 21.28 -1.57 5.60
C GLY A 222 20.88 -0.18 5.09
N LYS A 223 20.80 -0.01 3.76
CA LYS A 223 20.42 1.29 3.18
C LYS A 223 18.96 1.65 3.44
N LEU A 224 18.05 0.67 3.44
CA LEU A 224 16.64 0.89 3.84
C LEU A 224 16.57 1.38 5.29
N VAL A 225 17.26 0.73 6.22
CA VAL A 225 17.37 1.17 7.63
C VAL A 225 17.92 2.60 7.74
N ASP A 226 18.96 2.94 6.96
CA ASP A 226 19.52 4.30 6.94
C ASP A 226 18.51 5.34 6.45
N GLN A 227 17.67 5.00 5.44
CA GLN A 227 16.62 5.92 4.98
C GLN A 227 15.57 6.18 6.07
N LEU A 228 15.13 5.14 6.77
CA LEU A 228 14.21 5.32 7.90
C LEU A 228 14.84 6.18 9.00
N ARG A 229 16.11 5.92 9.34
CA ARG A 229 16.85 6.68 10.36
C ARG A 229 16.99 8.16 9.99
N ALA A 230 17.23 8.46 8.71
CA ALA A 230 17.32 9.84 8.22
C ALA A 230 15.99 10.61 8.34
N LYS A 231 14.86 9.89 8.44
CA LYS A 231 13.52 10.49 8.65
C LYS A 231 13.16 10.67 10.11
N LEU A 232 13.71 9.86 11.01
CA LEU A 232 13.29 9.81 12.42
C LEU A 232 13.35 11.18 13.11
N GLY A 233 14.43 11.95 12.89
CA GLY A 233 14.56 13.28 13.49
C GLY A 233 14.33 13.29 15.00
N SER A 234 13.39 14.13 15.45
CA SER A 234 12.94 14.23 16.85
C SER A 234 11.68 13.45 17.16
N HIS A 235 11.12 12.70 16.18
CA HIS A 235 9.90 11.91 16.40
C HIS A 235 10.15 10.78 17.39
N THR A 236 9.19 10.59 18.30
CA THR A 236 9.27 9.60 19.38
C THR A 236 8.18 8.54 19.28
N ARG A 237 7.09 8.83 18.56
CA ARG A 237 5.95 7.94 18.36
C ARG A 237 5.85 7.54 16.89
N TYR A 238 6.03 6.27 16.58
CA TYR A 238 6.02 5.78 15.20
C TYR A 238 5.61 4.32 15.08
N ASN A 239 5.04 4.01 13.94
CA ASN A 239 4.81 2.65 13.47
C ASN A 239 5.88 2.27 12.45
N LEU A 240 6.09 0.97 12.29
CA LEU A 240 6.99 0.39 11.31
C LEU A 240 6.30 -0.67 10.47
N ALA A 241 6.69 -0.77 9.21
CA ALA A 241 6.27 -1.87 8.36
C ALA A 241 7.44 -2.37 7.50
N VAL A 242 7.43 -3.66 7.20
CA VAL A 242 8.40 -4.31 6.30
C VAL A 242 7.64 -5.19 5.32
N ALA A 243 7.92 -5.06 4.03
CA ALA A 243 7.28 -5.82 2.98
C ALA A 243 8.29 -6.50 2.06
N ASN A 244 7.87 -7.58 1.41
CA ASN A 244 8.63 -8.26 0.39
C ASN A 244 7.79 -8.57 -0.85
N GLY A 245 8.48 -8.81 -1.97
CA GLY A 245 7.90 -9.38 -3.17
C GLY A 245 8.65 -10.64 -3.53
N GLY A 246 8.20 -11.81 -3.01
CA GLY A 246 8.84 -13.11 -3.27
C GLY A 246 10.23 -13.28 -2.64
N ALA A 247 10.51 -12.60 -1.52
CA ALA A 247 11.77 -12.68 -0.78
C ALA A 247 11.55 -12.79 0.74
N PRO A 248 10.79 -13.77 1.23
CA PRO A 248 10.37 -13.85 2.63
C PRO A 248 11.52 -13.96 3.62
N GLU A 249 12.55 -14.74 3.31
CA GLU A 249 13.71 -14.92 4.19
C GLU A 249 14.52 -13.62 4.37
N GLU A 250 14.68 -12.86 3.29
CA GLU A 250 15.35 -11.55 3.36
C GLU A 250 14.48 -10.51 4.08
N MET A 251 13.15 -10.62 3.97
CA MET A 251 12.21 -9.79 4.72
C MET A 251 12.35 -10.03 6.23
N GLU A 252 12.43 -11.27 6.68
CA GLU A 252 12.62 -11.59 8.10
C GLU A 252 13.92 -10.99 8.64
N GLN A 253 15.01 -11.08 7.87
CA GLN A 253 16.29 -10.46 8.22
C GLN A 253 16.18 -8.92 8.28
N LEU A 254 15.47 -8.31 7.32
CA LEU A 254 15.23 -6.87 7.32
C LEU A 254 14.35 -6.46 8.51
N ALA A 255 13.30 -7.22 8.81
CA ALA A 255 12.41 -6.97 9.95
C ALA A 255 13.17 -6.96 11.27
N GLN A 256 14.08 -7.92 11.48
CA GLN A 256 14.94 -7.94 12.65
C GLN A 256 15.81 -6.70 12.75
N LYS A 257 16.50 -6.31 11.66
CA LYS A 257 17.36 -5.12 11.63
C LYS A 257 16.57 -3.83 11.88
N VAL A 258 15.35 -3.72 11.35
CA VAL A 258 14.48 -2.57 11.57
C VAL A 258 14.05 -2.50 13.03
N LYS A 259 13.64 -3.61 13.65
CA LYS A 259 13.28 -3.66 15.07
C LYS A 259 14.46 -3.29 16.01
N GLU A 260 15.66 -3.79 15.70
CA GLU A 260 16.86 -3.46 16.45
C GLU A 260 17.24 -1.97 16.32
N ALA A 261 17.06 -1.39 15.12
CA ALA A 261 17.39 0.01 14.87
C ALA A 261 16.38 1.00 15.45
N PHE A 262 15.12 0.57 15.65
CA PHE A 262 13.98 1.38 16.08
C PHE A 262 13.17 0.64 17.15
N PRO A 263 13.66 0.48 18.38
CA PRO A 263 13.03 -0.39 19.38
C PRO A 263 11.72 0.14 19.99
N ASN A 264 11.42 1.44 19.82
CA ASN A 264 10.30 2.12 20.48
C ASN A 264 9.06 2.29 19.56
N TYR A 265 8.89 1.42 18.56
CA TYR A 265 7.71 1.45 17.70
C TYR A 265 6.44 1.08 18.45
N GLU A 266 5.29 1.66 18.06
CA GLU A 266 3.97 1.30 18.61
C GLU A 266 3.43 0.05 17.92
N HIS A 267 3.44 0.02 16.58
CA HIS A 267 3.04 -1.15 15.79
C HIS A 267 4.13 -1.54 14.80
N PHE A 268 4.22 -2.85 14.55
CA PHE A 268 5.12 -3.42 13.55
C PHE A 268 4.34 -4.37 12.64
N TRP A 269 4.25 -4.05 11.36
CA TRP A 269 3.55 -4.86 10.38
C TRP A 269 4.50 -5.48 9.37
N THR A 270 4.15 -6.67 8.91
CA THR A 270 4.83 -7.34 7.79
C THR A 270 3.81 -7.72 6.74
N GLY A 271 4.23 -7.76 5.48
CA GLY A 271 3.37 -8.14 4.38
C GLY A 271 4.13 -8.58 3.15
N GLU A 272 3.38 -9.12 2.21
CA GLU A 272 3.84 -9.50 0.88
C GLU A 272 3.11 -8.64 -0.14
N LEU A 273 3.81 -8.28 -1.23
CA LEU A 273 3.19 -7.53 -2.33
C LEU A 273 2.00 -8.29 -2.92
N ASP A 274 0.96 -7.55 -3.24
CA ASP A 274 -0.15 -8.01 -4.06
C ASP A 274 0.26 -8.34 -5.51
N ALA A 275 -0.66 -8.91 -6.26
CA ALA A 275 -0.40 -9.27 -7.65
C ALA A 275 -0.26 -8.03 -8.56
N THR A 276 -1.02 -6.97 -8.31
CA THR A 276 -1.00 -5.74 -9.12
C THR A 276 0.36 -5.04 -9.06
N LEU A 277 0.88 -4.81 -7.85
CA LEU A 277 2.21 -4.21 -7.68
C LEU A 277 3.30 -5.14 -8.21
N SER A 278 3.13 -6.46 -8.06
CA SER A 278 4.06 -7.47 -8.56
C SER A 278 4.23 -7.43 -10.09
N VAL A 279 3.20 -7.03 -10.86
CA VAL A 279 3.32 -6.82 -12.32
C VAL A 279 4.41 -5.80 -12.67
N TYR A 280 4.55 -4.75 -11.87
CA TYR A 280 5.50 -3.67 -12.14
C TYR A 280 6.85 -3.84 -11.45
N ILE A 281 6.87 -4.57 -10.36
CA ILE A 281 8.05 -4.69 -9.48
C ILE A 281 8.80 -5.99 -9.72
N GLY A 282 8.09 -7.08 -10.07
CA GLY A 282 8.66 -8.41 -10.16
C GLY A 282 9.03 -8.99 -8.79
N SER A 283 9.65 -10.15 -8.81
CA SER A 283 10.15 -10.81 -7.59
C SER A 283 11.42 -10.13 -7.05
N GLY A 284 11.71 -10.37 -5.77
CA GLY A 284 12.93 -9.88 -5.11
C GLY A 284 12.81 -8.48 -4.48
N MET A 285 11.61 -7.89 -4.40
CA MET A 285 11.44 -6.60 -3.72
C MET A 285 11.64 -6.75 -2.21
N LEU A 286 12.31 -5.76 -1.62
CA LEU A 286 12.35 -5.53 -0.17
C LEU A 286 11.98 -4.07 0.11
N GLY A 287 11.07 -3.87 1.06
CA GLY A 287 10.60 -2.55 1.47
C GLY A 287 10.57 -2.40 2.98
N ALA A 288 10.73 -1.18 3.44
CA ALA A 288 10.55 -0.78 4.83
C ALA A 288 9.88 0.60 4.90
N CYS A 289 9.02 0.78 5.87
CA CYS A 289 8.26 2.00 6.07
C CYS A 289 8.35 2.45 7.53
N ILE A 290 8.42 3.76 7.74
CA ILE A 290 8.20 4.41 9.02
C ILE A 290 7.04 5.40 8.88
N GLN A 291 6.13 5.39 9.84
CA GLN A 291 4.99 6.29 9.93
C GLN A 291 5.03 7.01 11.28
N PHE A 292 5.15 8.33 11.27
CA PHE A 292 5.13 9.12 12.50
C PHE A 292 3.72 9.43 12.95
N LEU A 293 3.49 9.34 14.27
CA LEU A 293 2.19 9.54 14.92
C LEU A 293 2.10 10.87 15.67
N ASP A 294 3.26 11.45 15.99
CA ASP A 294 3.42 12.79 16.58
C ASP A 294 3.58 13.87 15.48
N GLU A 295 3.45 15.15 15.88
CA GLU A 295 3.63 16.32 15.02
C GLU A 295 5.11 16.63 14.76
#